data_09f03755b8470ec35d2eef465af34e69
#
_entry.id   09f03755b8470ec35d2eef465af34e69
#
_cell.length_a   1.000
_cell.length_b   1.000
_cell.length_c   1.000
_cell.angle_alpha   90.00
_cell.angle_beta   90.00
_cell.angle_gamma   90.00
#
_symmetry.space_group_name_H-M   'P 1'
#
loop_
_entity.id
_entity.type
_entity.pdbx_description
1 polymer ?
#
loop_
_entity_poly.entity_id
_entity_poly.type
_entity_poly.pdbx_seq_one_letter_code
_entity_poly.pdbx_strand_id
1 'polypeptide(L)'
;MKYTSGTCGRIFYLHIEHGEDPIQTMNAFVREHEIKAGIIHFIGAVKNAKLVTGPEVDHLPPIPHSESVVLAHELIGTGFIRTGDDGPAIHLHISAGRRDQVLTGCLRGEAKAFILVEVMIIECQGMNIPMIYNKDTKLMLPAPK
;
A
#
# COMPACT_ATOMS: atom_id res chain seq x y z
N MET A 1 7.18 16.71 -15.01
CA MET A 1 6.02 15.90 -14.56
C MET A 1 5.74 14.84 -15.60
N LYS A 2 5.42 13.61 -15.19
CA LYS A 2 4.96 12.51 -16.07
C LYS A 2 3.54 12.14 -15.63
N TYR A 3 2.67 11.80 -16.56
CA TYR A 3 1.29 11.41 -16.25
C TYR A 3 0.78 10.37 -17.24
N THR A 4 -0.28 9.69 -16.84
CA THR A 4 -1.17 8.88 -17.68
C THR A 4 -2.61 9.19 -17.27
N SER A 5 -3.57 8.91 -18.11
CA SER A 5 -4.99 9.13 -17.85
C SER A 5 -5.80 7.88 -18.09
N GLY A 6 -6.95 7.80 -17.47
CA GLY A 6 -7.87 6.68 -17.59
C GLY A 6 -9.27 7.07 -17.10
N THR A 7 -10.12 6.08 -16.94
CA THR A 7 -11.49 6.23 -16.45
C THR A 7 -11.72 5.39 -15.20
N CYS A 8 -12.73 5.71 -14.41
CA CYS A 8 -13.17 4.90 -13.30
C CYS A 8 -13.74 3.58 -13.82
N GLY A 9 -13.24 2.47 -13.30
CA GLY A 9 -13.70 1.12 -13.58
C GLY A 9 -14.57 0.55 -12.46
N ARG A 10 -14.32 -0.71 -12.08
CA ARG A 10 -15.03 -1.39 -11.02
C ARG A 10 -14.69 -0.78 -9.66
N ILE A 11 -15.66 -0.81 -8.75
CA ILE A 11 -15.47 -0.41 -7.35
C ILE A 11 -15.76 -1.62 -6.48
N PHE A 12 -14.87 -1.89 -5.52
CA PHE A 12 -14.98 -3.01 -4.60
C PHE A 12 -14.90 -2.53 -3.15
N TYR A 13 -15.70 -3.14 -2.30
CA TYR A 13 -15.60 -3.03 -0.84
C TYR A 13 -15.13 -4.37 -0.29
N LEU A 14 -14.07 -4.38 0.51
CA LEU A 14 -13.59 -5.56 1.21
C LEU A 14 -13.71 -5.35 2.71
N HIS A 15 -14.14 -6.40 3.39
CA HIS A 15 -14.14 -6.52 4.84
C HIS A 15 -13.09 -7.55 5.22
N ILE A 16 -11.98 -7.09 5.81
CA ILE A 16 -10.88 -7.94 6.27
C ILE A 16 -11.08 -8.21 7.75
N GLU A 17 -11.22 -9.48 8.11
CA GLU A 17 -11.60 -9.91 9.45
C GLU A 17 -10.43 -9.87 10.43
N HIS A 18 -10.78 -9.96 11.73
CA HIS A 18 -9.81 -10.02 12.82
C HIS A 18 -8.78 -11.13 12.61
N GLY A 19 -7.50 -10.78 12.67
CA GLY A 19 -6.38 -11.72 12.57
C GLY A 19 -5.90 -11.99 11.13
N GLU A 20 -6.66 -11.63 10.10
CA GLU A 20 -6.20 -11.68 8.72
C GLU A 20 -5.05 -10.69 8.48
N ASP A 21 -4.26 -10.95 7.45
CA ASP A 21 -3.22 -10.04 7.00
C ASP A 21 -3.76 -9.12 5.90
N PRO A 22 -3.94 -7.81 6.16
CA PRO A 22 -4.52 -6.90 5.17
C PRO A 22 -3.71 -6.79 3.89
N ILE A 23 -2.37 -6.88 3.98
CA ILE A 23 -1.50 -6.76 2.81
C ILE A 23 -1.69 -8.00 1.91
N GLN A 24 -1.64 -9.18 2.50
CA GLN A 24 -1.80 -10.45 1.76
C GLN A 24 -3.19 -10.55 1.16
N THR A 25 -4.24 -10.24 1.94
CA THR A 25 -5.63 -10.29 1.48
C THR A 25 -5.87 -9.33 0.31
N MET A 26 -5.42 -8.06 0.42
CA MET A 26 -5.56 -7.09 -0.68
C MET A 26 -4.74 -7.50 -1.91
N ASN A 27 -3.51 -8.00 -1.75
CA ASN A 27 -2.70 -8.48 -2.89
C ASN A 27 -3.35 -9.66 -3.60
N ALA A 28 -3.86 -10.64 -2.85
CA ALA A 28 -4.54 -11.80 -3.42
C ALA A 28 -5.79 -11.35 -4.21
N PHE A 29 -6.62 -10.48 -3.62
CA PHE A 29 -7.81 -9.94 -4.26
C PHE A 29 -7.50 -9.20 -5.58
N VAL A 30 -6.51 -8.30 -5.55
CA VAL A 30 -6.11 -7.51 -6.72
C VAL A 30 -5.61 -8.39 -7.87
N ARG A 31 -4.88 -9.48 -7.54
CA ARG A 31 -4.40 -10.46 -8.54
C ARG A 31 -5.53 -11.31 -9.09
N GLU A 32 -6.40 -11.85 -8.24
CA GLU A 32 -7.55 -12.67 -8.64
C GLU A 32 -8.50 -11.91 -9.58
N HIS A 33 -8.71 -10.61 -9.31
CA HIS A 33 -9.59 -9.76 -10.13
C HIS A 33 -8.86 -9.04 -11.28
N GLU A 34 -7.57 -9.32 -11.49
CA GLU A 34 -6.73 -8.75 -12.56
C GLU A 34 -6.73 -7.22 -12.60
N ILE A 35 -6.78 -6.55 -11.44
CA ILE A 35 -6.80 -5.10 -11.35
C ILE A 35 -5.39 -4.55 -11.61
N LYS A 36 -5.15 -4.00 -12.80
CA LYS A 36 -3.82 -3.55 -13.25
C LYS A 36 -3.41 -2.17 -12.75
N ALA A 37 -4.37 -1.31 -12.50
CA ALA A 37 -4.17 0.02 -11.94
C ALA A 37 -5.37 0.41 -11.08
N GLY A 38 -5.15 1.12 -9.98
CA GLY A 38 -6.22 1.53 -9.09
C GLY A 38 -5.75 2.27 -7.87
N ILE A 39 -6.72 2.74 -7.10
CA ILE A 39 -6.56 3.40 -5.82
C ILE A 39 -7.15 2.50 -4.75
N ILE A 40 -6.49 2.44 -3.61
CA ILE A 40 -6.94 1.76 -2.40
C ILE A 40 -7.08 2.80 -1.29
N HIS A 41 -8.23 2.84 -0.63
CA HIS A 41 -8.46 3.54 0.63
C HIS A 41 -8.94 2.56 1.68
N PHE A 42 -8.45 2.68 2.89
CA PHE A 42 -8.85 1.76 3.96
C PHE A 42 -8.76 2.41 5.33
N ILE A 43 -9.63 1.95 6.22
CA ILE A 43 -9.70 2.34 7.63
C ILE A 43 -9.83 1.09 8.48
N GLY A 44 -9.63 1.23 9.78
CA GLY A 44 -9.80 0.13 10.75
C GLY A 44 -8.68 0.13 11.78
N ALA A 45 -8.27 -1.05 12.22
CA ALA A 45 -7.17 -1.16 13.17
C ALA A 45 -6.22 -2.31 12.80
N VAL A 46 -4.94 -2.11 13.07
CA VAL A 46 -3.89 -3.14 12.88
C VAL A 46 -3.01 -3.28 14.11
N LYS A 47 -2.44 -4.45 14.24
CA LYS A 47 -1.36 -4.76 15.19
C LYS A 47 -0.24 -5.50 14.48
N ASN A 48 0.97 -5.52 15.10
CA ASN A 48 2.13 -6.25 14.58
C ASN A 48 2.49 -5.85 13.14
N ALA A 49 2.33 -4.56 12.81
CA ALA A 49 2.66 -4.03 11.50
C ALA A 49 4.07 -3.42 11.48
N LYS A 50 4.75 -3.54 10.35
CA LYS A 50 6.04 -2.90 10.09
C LYS A 50 5.88 -1.75 9.09
N LEU A 51 6.38 -0.59 9.45
CA LEU A 51 6.36 0.61 8.63
C LEU A 51 7.77 1.04 8.26
N VAL A 52 7.97 1.45 7.01
CA VAL A 52 9.13 2.25 6.62
C VAL A 52 8.70 3.71 6.75
N THR A 53 9.25 4.41 7.74
CA THR A 53 8.86 5.78 8.12
C THR A 53 9.70 6.85 7.45
N GLY A 54 10.74 6.45 6.70
CA GLY A 54 11.61 7.34 5.92
C GLY A 54 12.97 6.69 5.68
N PRO A 55 13.93 7.43 5.14
CA PRO A 55 15.32 6.99 5.12
C PRO A 55 16.03 7.35 6.44
N GLU A 56 17.08 6.61 6.76
CA GLU A 56 17.97 6.94 7.91
C GLU A 56 18.63 8.31 7.74
N VAL A 57 18.96 8.67 6.50
CA VAL A 57 19.57 9.95 6.12
C VAL A 57 19.14 10.33 4.70
N ASP A 58 19.14 11.63 4.39
CA ASP A 58 18.72 12.19 3.11
C ASP A 58 19.79 12.03 2.02
N HIS A 59 20.05 10.79 1.60
CA HIS A 59 20.94 10.52 0.47
C HIS A 59 20.38 9.41 -0.45
N LEU A 60 20.96 9.28 -1.63
CA LEU A 60 20.63 8.21 -2.60
C LEU A 60 21.82 7.24 -2.74
N PRO A 61 21.58 5.93 -2.82
CA PRO A 61 20.28 5.26 -2.62
C PRO A 61 19.82 5.34 -1.15
N PRO A 62 18.51 5.43 -0.88
CA PRO A 62 17.99 5.56 0.48
C PRO A 62 18.18 4.26 1.29
N ILE A 63 18.58 4.41 2.55
CA ILE A 63 18.58 3.32 3.54
C ILE A 63 17.28 3.43 4.34
N PRO A 64 16.37 2.46 4.26
CA PRO A 64 15.06 2.58 4.91
C PRO A 64 15.16 2.49 6.42
N HIS A 65 14.57 3.48 7.12
CA HIS A 65 14.30 3.43 8.55
C HIS A 65 12.96 2.74 8.79
N SER A 66 12.93 1.75 9.68
CA SER A 66 11.74 0.94 9.94
C SER A 66 11.32 1.00 11.40
N GLU A 67 10.01 1.16 11.62
CA GLU A 67 9.39 1.11 12.93
C GLU A 67 8.27 0.07 12.99
N SER A 68 7.91 -0.36 14.20
CA SER A 68 6.92 -1.41 14.42
C SER A 68 5.72 -0.92 15.22
N VAL A 69 4.54 -1.27 14.74
CA VAL A 69 3.26 -1.14 15.45
C VAL A 69 3.01 -2.45 16.20
N VAL A 70 3.26 -2.48 17.52
CA VAL A 70 3.20 -3.74 18.30
C VAL A 70 1.78 -4.02 18.80
N LEU A 71 1.13 -3.03 19.43
CA LEU A 71 -0.24 -3.13 19.92
C LEU A 71 -1.24 -2.67 18.87
N ALA A 72 -2.54 -2.87 19.12
CA ALA A 72 -3.59 -2.38 18.24
C ALA A 72 -3.55 -0.85 18.12
N HIS A 73 -3.49 -0.36 16.89
CA HIS A 73 -3.55 1.05 16.51
C HIS A 73 -4.70 1.24 15.51
N GLU A 74 -5.45 2.31 15.67
CA GLU A 74 -6.35 2.79 14.61
C GLU A 74 -5.53 3.20 13.40
N LEU A 75 -6.07 2.96 12.19
CA LEU A 75 -5.39 3.33 10.97
C LEU A 75 -6.29 4.05 9.97
N ILE A 76 -5.68 4.95 9.25
CA ILE A 76 -6.13 5.45 7.95
C ILE A 76 -5.04 5.11 6.94
N GLY A 77 -5.42 4.51 5.82
CA GLY A 77 -4.46 4.13 4.80
C GLY A 77 -4.92 4.46 3.39
N THR A 78 -3.94 4.61 2.53
CA THR A 78 -4.15 4.76 1.09
C THR A 78 -3.04 4.08 0.32
N GLY A 79 -3.31 3.74 -0.93
CA GLY A 79 -2.31 3.15 -1.79
C GLY A 79 -2.68 3.12 -3.25
N PHE A 80 -1.76 2.60 -4.02
CA PHE A 80 -1.91 2.43 -5.46
C PHE A 80 -1.69 0.97 -5.86
N ILE A 81 -2.50 0.53 -6.82
CA ILE A 81 -2.30 -0.70 -7.57
C ILE A 81 -1.54 -0.34 -8.84
N ARG A 82 -0.47 -1.07 -9.14
CA ARG A 82 0.40 -0.85 -10.29
C ARG A 82 0.75 -2.18 -10.94
N THR A 83 1.15 -2.15 -12.21
CA THR A 83 1.62 -3.35 -12.90
C THR A 83 3.09 -3.59 -12.58
N GLY A 84 3.38 -4.64 -11.83
CA GLY A 84 4.73 -5.17 -11.61
C GLY A 84 5.09 -6.25 -12.63
N ASP A 85 6.32 -6.77 -12.55
CA ASP A 85 6.81 -7.81 -13.49
C ASP A 85 6.02 -9.13 -13.35
N ASP A 86 5.62 -9.48 -12.10
CA ASP A 86 4.86 -10.70 -11.79
C ASP A 86 3.34 -10.46 -11.69
N GLY A 87 2.82 -9.39 -12.28
CA GLY A 87 1.41 -9.01 -12.24
C GLY A 87 1.11 -7.81 -11.35
N PRO A 88 -0.18 -7.58 -11.01
CA PRO A 88 -0.58 -6.47 -10.16
C PRO A 88 0.10 -6.51 -8.79
N ALA A 89 0.56 -5.35 -8.32
CA ALA A 89 1.17 -5.17 -7.01
C ALA A 89 0.63 -3.91 -6.33
N ILE A 90 0.50 -3.97 -5.01
CA ILE A 90 0.03 -2.85 -4.20
C ILE A 90 1.19 -2.12 -3.54
N HIS A 91 1.03 -0.82 -3.35
CA HIS A 91 1.90 0.01 -2.53
C HIS A 91 1.05 0.84 -1.58
N LEU A 92 1.19 0.60 -0.29
CA LEU A 92 0.31 1.14 0.75
C LEU A 92 1.09 2.03 1.70
N HIS A 93 0.53 3.17 2.04
CA HIS A 93 0.93 4.00 3.16
C HIS A 93 -0.19 4.06 4.19
N ILE A 94 0.16 4.05 5.46
CA ILE A 94 -0.78 4.21 6.57
C ILE A 94 -0.31 5.29 7.53
N SER A 95 -1.28 5.87 8.23
CA SER A 95 -1.09 6.58 9.48
C SER A 95 -1.75 5.74 10.58
N ALA A 96 -0.95 5.21 11.49
CA ALA A 96 -1.40 4.35 12.58
C ALA A 96 -1.26 5.08 13.91
N GLY A 97 -2.40 5.32 14.58
CA GLY A 97 -2.48 6.13 15.79
C GLY A 97 -2.95 5.33 17.02
N ARG A 98 -2.33 5.58 18.17
CA ARG A 98 -2.73 5.04 19.45
C ARG A 98 -2.38 6.01 20.57
N ARG A 99 -3.41 6.49 21.31
CA ARG A 99 -3.24 7.53 22.35
C ARG A 99 -2.62 8.80 21.75
N ASP A 100 -1.46 9.19 22.22
CA ASP A 100 -0.66 10.36 21.81
C ASP A 100 0.43 10.05 20.77
N GLN A 101 0.50 8.79 20.33
CA GLN A 101 1.50 8.33 19.36
C GLN A 101 0.87 8.12 17.98
N VAL A 102 1.55 8.57 16.94
CA VAL A 102 1.19 8.34 15.54
C VAL A 102 2.44 7.96 14.76
N LEU A 103 2.37 6.84 14.05
CA LEU A 103 3.39 6.40 13.10
C LEU A 103 2.81 6.48 11.69
N THR A 104 3.52 7.12 10.78
CA THR A 104 3.12 7.21 9.37
C THR A 104 4.23 6.69 8.48
N GLY A 105 3.89 5.81 7.55
CA GLY A 105 4.90 5.26 6.64
C GLY A 105 4.36 4.25 5.66
N CYS A 106 5.28 3.70 4.89
CA CYS A 106 4.98 2.63 3.94
C CYS A 106 4.79 1.31 4.69
N LEU A 107 3.59 0.71 4.56
CA LEU A 107 3.27 -0.56 5.17
C LEU A 107 4.06 -1.69 4.49
N ARG A 108 4.80 -2.46 5.26
CA ARG A 108 5.70 -3.51 4.79
C ARG A 108 5.58 -4.79 5.62
N GLY A 109 5.93 -5.91 4.97
CA GLY A 109 5.93 -7.20 5.64
C GLY A 109 4.53 -7.66 6.08
N GLU A 110 4.46 -8.28 7.24
CA GLU A 110 3.22 -8.80 7.82
C GLU A 110 2.53 -7.75 8.67
N ALA A 111 1.20 -7.77 8.65
CA ALA A 111 0.34 -7.00 9.53
C ALA A 111 -0.84 -7.89 9.96
N LYS A 112 -1.50 -7.55 11.07
CA LYS A 112 -2.72 -8.25 11.50
C LYS A 112 -3.84 -7.26 11.73
N ALA A 113 -4.97 -7.49 11.08
CA ALA A 113 -6.18 -6.74 11.36
C ALA A 113 -6.60 -6.94 12.82
N PHE A 114 -6.94 -5.86 13.51
CA PHE A 114 -7.52 -5.91 14.85
C PHE A 114 -8.97 -5.44 14.75
N ILE A 115 -9.90 -6.32 15.12
CA ILE A 115 -11.36 -6.22 14.88
C ILE A 115 -11.64 -6.32 13.39
N LEU A 116 -11.39 -5.27 12.61
CA LEU A 116 -11.58 -5.29 11.16
C LEU A 116 -10.70 -4.25 10.46
N VAL A 117 -10.54 -4.43 9.14
CA VAL A 117 -10.08 -3.38 8.22
C VAL A 117 -11.06 -3.32 7.05
N GLU A 118 -11.65 -2.15 6.82
CA GLU A 118 -12.55 -1.86 5.70
C GLU A 118 -11.75 -1.24 4.56
N VAL A 119 -11.90 -1.80 3.36
CA VAL A 119 -11.11 -1.38 2.19
C VAL A 119 -12.04 -1.01 1.04
N MET A 120 -11.79 0.15 0.44
CA MET A 120 -12.39 0.55 -0.83
C MET A 120 -11.32 0.50 -1.92
N ILE A 121 -11.56 -0.27 -2.97
CA ILE A 121 -10.71 -0.32 -4.17
C ILE A 121 -11.46 0.29 -5.35
N ILE A 122 -10.84 1.24 -6.02
CA ILE A 122 -11.32 1.87 -7.24
C ILE A 122 -10.38 1.51 -8.38
N GLU A 123 -10.84 0.70 -9.32
CA GLU A 123 -10.08 0.37 -10.52
C GLU A 123 -9.96 1.57 -11.46
N CYS A 124 -8.76 1.79 -12.00
CA CYS A 124 -8.48 2.82 -13.00
C CYS A 124 -8.26 2.16 -14.37
N GLN A 125 -9.26 2.18 -15.23
CA GLN A 125 -9.18 1.59 -16.57
C GLN A 125 -8.41 2.47 -17.54
N GLY A 126 -7.64 1.83 -18.44
CA GLY A 126 -6.85 2.52 -19.46
C GLY A 126 -5.53 3.12 -18.96
N MET A 127 -5.28 3.14 -17.64
CA MET A 127 -4.00 3.60 -17.09
C MET A 127 -2.93 2.52 -17.21
N ASN A 128 -1.74 2.92 -17.65
CA ASN A 128 -0.57 2.07 -17.69
C ASN A 128 0.56 2.69 -16.84
N ILE A 129 0.87 2.05 -15.70
CA ILE A 129 1.86 2.52 -14.74
C ILE A 129 2.87 1.40 -14.47
N PRO A 130 3.74 1.08 -15.44
CA PRO A 130 4.76 0.06 -15.24
C PRO A 130 5.79 0.51 -14.21
N MET A 131 6.37 -0.45 -13.50
CA MET A 131 7.48 -0.23 -12.58
C MET A 131 8.78 -0.38 -13.35
N ILE A 132 9.69 0.59 -13.25
CA ILE A 132 11.00 0.59 -13.92
C ILE A 132 12.10 0.80 -12.89
N TYR A 133 13.16 0.01 -13.00
CA TYR A 133 14.33 0.15 -12.13
C TYR A 133 15.04 1.49 -12.35
N ASN A 134 15.23 2.24 -11.29
CA ASN A 134 15.96 3.49 -11.27
C ASN A 134 17.37 3.26 -10.66
N LYS A 135 18.40 3.59 -11.42
CA LYS A 135 19.82 3.32 -11.04
C LYS A 135 20.30 4.16 -9.86
N ASP A 136 19.80 5.39 -9.74
CA ASP A 136 20.25 6.33 -8.69
C ASP A 136 19.64 5.97 -7.33
N THR A 137 18.35 5.64 -7.32
CA THR A 137 17.64 5.23 -6.10
C THR A 137 17.80 3.75 -5.77
N LYS A 138 18.19 2.91 -6.75
CA LYS A 138 18.18 1.43 -6.68
C LYS A 138 16.81 0.86 -6.37
N LEU A 139 15.75 1.54 -6.75
CA LEU A 139 14.36 1.15 -6.51
C LEU A 139 13.60 0.95 -7.83
N MET A 140 12.56 0.11 -7.78
CA MET A 140 11.53 0.07 -8.81
C MET A 140 10.61 1.26 -8.62
N LEU A 141 10.56 2.17 -9.59
CA LEU A 141 9.74 3.37 -9.54
C LEU A 141 8.66 3.36 -10.62
N PRO A 142 7.49 3.97 -10.38
CA PRO A 142 6.43 4.07 -11.37
C PRO A 142 6.85 4.97 -12.53
N ALA A 143 6.64 4.49 -13.76
CA ALA A 143 6.91 5.23 -14.99
C ALA A 143 5.66 5.27 -15.87
N PRO A 144 4.72 6.20 -15.60
CA PRO A 144 3.49 6.30 -16.36
C PRO A 144 3.76 6.56 -17.85
N LYS A 145 3.00 5.86 -18.73
CA LYS A 145 3.07 5.95 -20.19
C LYS A 145 1.75 6.46 -20.74
#